data_1dfed1c44d027ccb6ce78ffa4e955893
#
_entry.id   1dfed1c44d027ccb6ce78ffa4e955893
#
_cell.length_a   1.000
_cell.length_b   1.000
_cell.length_c   1.000
_cell.angle_alpha   90.00
_cell.angle_beta   90.00
_cell.angle_gamma   90.00
#
_symmetry.space_group_name_H-M   'P 1'
#
loop_
_entity.id
_entity.type
_entity.pdbx_description
1 polymer ?
#
loop_
_entity_poly.entity_id
_entity_poly.type
_entity_poly.pdbx_seq_one_letter_code
_entity_poly.pdbx_strand_id
1 'polypeptide(L)'
;KGILNRISQYQLSNEVLTGLINTFSDANFSNPEYNGEKLNLKSKDILGHVYEYFLGQFALAEGKQGGQYYTPKSIVTLIVEMLQPYNGRVYDPAMGSGGFFVSSDRFIEEHAGEKNYNAAEQKRNISVYGQESNPTTWKLAAMNMASRGIDFNFGSKNADTLLDDQHPD
;
A
#
# COMPACT_ATOMS: atom_id res chain seq x y z
N LYS A 1 -14.20 9.25 -6.14
CA LYS A 1 -15.36 8.37 -6.44
C LYS A 1 -15.08 7.61 -7.72
N GLY A 2 -15.11 6.26 -7.68
CA GLY A 2 -14.99 5.42 -8.88
C GLY A 2 -13.69 4.62 -9.03
N ILE A 3 -12.75 4.68 -8.07
CA ILE A 3 -11.50 3.92 -8.12
C ILE A 3 -11.76 2.40 -7.99
N LEU A 4 -12.73 2.01 -7.18
CA LEU A 4 -13.05 0.61 -6.94
C LEU A 4 -14.22 0.17 -7.80
N ASN A 5 -14.04 -0.93 -8.54
CA ASN A 5 -15.13 -1.59 -9.24
C ASN A 5 -16.11 -2.21 -8.22
N ARG A 6 -17.39 -2.24 -8.56
CA ARG A 6 -18.38 -2.93 -7.71
C ARG A 6 -18.12 -4.43 -7.76
N ILE A 7 -18.16 -5.08 -6.60
CA ILE A 7 -18.00 -6.55 -6.45
C ILE A 7 -18.99 -7.31 -7.33
N SER A 8 -20.19 -6.76 -7.58
CA SER A 8 -21.21 -7.33 -8.46
C SER A 8 -20.80 -7.53 -9.93
N GLN A 9 -19.65 -6.98 -10.37
CA GLN A 9 -19.12 -7.20 -11.71
C GLN A 9 -18.42 -8.57 -11.86
N TYR A 10 -18.08 -9.22 -10.76
CA TYR A 10 -17.33 -10.49 -10.74
C TYR A 10 -18.27 -11.62 -10.38
N GLN A 11 -19.38 -11.85 -10.93
CA GLN A 11 -20.29 -13.02 -10.81
C GLN A 11 -19.86 -14.07 -9.73
N LEU A 12 -19.54 -13.60 -8.52
CA LEU A 12 -19.18 -14.48 -7.43
C LEU A 12 -20.44 -15.21 -6.95
N SER A 13 -20.31 -16.52 -6.67
CA SER A 13 -21.43 -17.28 -6.09
C SER A 13 -21.82 -16.72 -4.71
N ASN A 14 -23.09 -16.86 -4.34
CA ASN A 14 -23.57 -16.44 -3.02
C ASN A 14 -22.81 -17.11 -1.87
N GLU A 15 -22.35 -18.33 -2.05
CA GLU A 15 -21.56 -19.08 -1.07
C GLU A 15 -20.19 -18.44 -0.84
N VAL A 16 -19.49 -18.02 -1.92
CA VAL A 16 -18.21 -17.33 -1.83
C VAL A 16 -18.38 -15.96 -1.18
N LEU A 17 -19.42 -15.21 -1.53
CA LEU A 17 -19.73 -13.93 -0.92
C LEU A 17 -20.07 -14.07 0.57
N THR A 18 -20.88 -15.03 0.93
CA THR A 18 -21.22 -15.32 2.33
C THR A 18 -20.00 -15.75 3.12
N GLY A 19 -19.14 -16.60 2.56
CA GLY A 19 -17.88 -17.01 3.17
C GLY A 19 -16.95 -15.83 3.44
N LEU A 20 -16.79 -14.94 2.45
CA LEU A 20 -16.02 -13.71 2.61
C LEU A 20 -16.57 -12.80 3.70
N ILE A 21 -17.89 -12.54 3.68
CA ILE A 21 -18.54 -11.67 4.68
C ILE A 21 -18.36 -12.25 6.10
N ASN A 22 -18.57 -13.55 6.28
CA ASN A 22 -18.41 -14.21 7.57
C ASN A 22 -16.94 -14.13 8.05
N THR A 23 -15.98 -14.43 7.18
CA THR A 23 -14.55 -14.34 7.52
C THR A 23 -14.16 -12.95 8.01
N PHE A 24 -14.63 -11.90 7.34
CA PHE A 24 -14.34 -10.52 7.76
C PHE A 24 -15.15 -10.09 8.99
N SER A 25 -16.37 -10.57 9.15
CA SER A 25 -17.21 -10.26 10.32
C SER A 25 -16.69 -10.91 11.59
N ASP A 26 -16.13 -12.12 11.48
CA ASP A 26 -15.56 -12.87 12.60
C ASP A 26 -14.14 -12.37 12.96
N ALA A 27 -13.48 -11.62 12.08
CA ALA A 27 -12.17 -11.07 12.33
C ALA A 27 -12.22 -9.92 13.35
N ASN A 28 -11.59 -10.11 14.50
CA ASN A 28 -11.49 -9.09 15.53
C ASN A 28 -10.28 -8.18 15.31
N PHE A 29 -10.46 -7.14 14.50
CA PHE A 29 -9.40 -6.16 14.21
C PHE A 29 -9.10 -5.21 15.38
N SER A 30 -9.97 -5.14 16.39
CA SER A 30 -9.78 -4.27 17.55
C SER A 30 -8.92 -4.90 18.64
N ASN A 31 -8.93 -6.23 18.71
CA ASN A 31 -8.13 -7.03 19.65
C ASN A 31 -7.61 -8.29 18.95
N PRO A 32 -6.59 -8.14 18.07
CA PRO A 32 -6.09 -9.27 17.32
C PRO A 32 -5.35 -10.24 18.23
N GLU A 33 -5.71 -11.52 18.14
CA GLU A 33 -5.08 -12.62 18.87
C GLU A 33 -4.58 -13.66 17.85
N TYR A 34 -3.40 -14.20 18.12
CA TYR A 34 -2.86 -15.33 17.36
C TYR A 34 -2.39 -16.41 18.35
N ASN A 35 -2.90 -17.61 18.21
CA ASN A 35 -2.64 -18.73 19.14
C ASN A 35 -2.89 -18.41 20.62
N GLY A 36 -3.89 -17.55 20.91
CA GLY A 36 -4.23 -17.14 22.29
C GLY A 36 -3.37 -16.02 22.85
N GLU A 37 -2.40 -15.50 22.10
CA GLU A 37 -1.60 -14.34 22.47
C GLU A 37 -2.15 -13.06 21.82
N LYS A 38 -2.32 -12.01 22.61
CA LYS A 38 -2.73 -10.70 22.11
C LYS A 38 -1.62 -10.09 21.28
N LEU A 39 -1.92 -9.81 20.02
CA LEU A 39 -1.01 -9.08 19.15
C LEU A 39 -1.15 -7.57 19.42
N ASN A 40 -0.06 -6.95 19.84
CA ASN A 40 -0.01 -5.49 20.07
C ASN A 40 0.14 -4.74 18.73
N LEU A 41 -0.80 -4.98 17.81
CA LEU A 41 -0.83 -4.36 16.49
C LEU A 41 -1.96 -3.35 16.43
N LYS A 42 -1.69 -2.17 15.92
CA LYS A 42 -2.74 -1.20 15.59
C LYS A 42 -3.58 -1.75 14.44
N SER A 43 -4.88 -1.46 14.42
CA SER A 43 -5.82 -1.94 13.38
C SER A 43 -5.34 -1.62 11.96
N LYS A 44 -4.66 -0.48 11.77
CA LYS A 44 -4.05 -0.08 10.49
C LYS A 44 -2.93 -1.01 10.04
N ASP A 45 -2.11 -1.49 10.98
CA ASP A 45 -0.98 -2.37 10.67
C ASP A 45 -1.48 -3.74 10.23
N ILE A 46 -2.54 -4.24 10.86
CA ILE A 46 -3.17 -5.51 10.51
C ILE A 46 -3.75 -5.45 9.10
N LEU A 47 -4.51 -4.41 8.79
CA LEU A 47 -5.11 -4.24 7.47
C LEU A 47 -4.03 -4.12 6.39
N GLY A 48 -2.94 -3.43 6.70
CA GLY A 48 -1.77 -3.33 5.83
C GLY A 48 -1.09 -4.67 5.56
N HIS A 49 -0.89 -5.49 6.60
CA HIS A 49 -0.30 -6.82 6.45
C HIS A 49 -1.20 -7.78 5.67
N VAL A 50 -2.50 -7.76 5.94
CA VAL A 50 -3.50 -8.52 5.16
C VAL A 50 -3.45 -8.12 3.69
N TYR A 51 -3.35 -6.83 3.42
CA TYR A 51 -3.23 -6.33 2.05
C TYR A 51 -1.94 -6.80 1.35
N GLU A 52 -0.78 -6.72 2.03
CA GLU A 52 0.49 -7.23 1.51
C GLU A 52 0.44 -8.74 1.21
N TYR A 53 -0.18 -9.51 2.10
CA TYR A 53 -0.39 -10.94 1.88
C TYR A 53 -1.19 -11.22 0.61
N PHE A 54 -2.31 -10.52 0.42
CA PHE A 54 -3.11 -10.67 -0.80
C PHE A 54 -2.36 -10.23 -2.04
N LEU A 55 -1.63 -9.13 -2.02
CA LEU A 55 -0.79 -8.72 -3.14
C LEU A 55 0.24 -9.78 -3.52
N GLY A 56 0.87 -10.40 -2.52
CA GLY A 56 1.80 -11.52 -2.73
C GLY A 56 1.12 -12.71 -3.38
N GLN A 57 -0.10 -13.06 -2.96
CA GLN A 57 -0.87 -14.16 -3.55
C GLN A 57 -1.30 -13.84 -5.00
N PHE A 58 -1.71 -12.61 -5.29
CA PHE A 58 -2.01 -12.18 -6.65
C PHE A 58 -0.78 -12.25 -7.55
N ALA A 59 0.38 -11.77 -7.08
CA ALA A 59 1.63 -11.86 -7.82
C ALA A 59 2.01 -13.31 -8.17
N LEU A 60 1.81 -14.23 -7.24
CA LEU A 60 2.04 -15.66 -7.45
C LEU A 60 1.04 -16.27 -8.45
N ALA A 61 -0.23 -15.90 -8.38
CA ALA A 61 -1.29 -16.42 -9.25
C ALA A 61 -1.14 -15.95 -10.70
N GLU A 62 -0.62 -14.75 -10.93
CA GLU A 62 -0.36 -14.20 -12.26
C GLU A 62 0.97 -14.70 -12.90
N GLY A 63 1.75 -15.48 -12.19
CA GLY A 63 2.97 -16.11 -12.69
C GLY A 63 4.05 -15.10 -13.08
N LYS A 64 4.66 -15.27 -14.30
CA LYS A 64 5.75 -14.38 -14.74
C LYS A 64 5.36 -12.90 -14.88
N GLN A 65 4.09 -12.58 -14.94
CA GLN A 65 3.58 -11.21 -14.98
C GLN A 65 3.42 -10.58 -13.59
N GLY A 66 3.46 -11.40 -12.54
CA GLY A 66 3.34 -10.93 -11.15
C GLY A 66 4.46 -9.99 -10.69
N GLY A 67 5.61 -10.01 -11.35
CA GLY A 67 6.70 -9.07 -11.11
C GLY A 67 6.38 -7.60 -11.41
N GLN A 68 5.31 -7.33 -12.14
CA GLN A 68 4.85 -5.95 -12.40
C GLN A 68 4.19 -5.30 -11.18
N TYR A 69 3.76 -6.09 -10.20
CA TYR A 69 2.99 -5.61 -9.04
C TYR A 69 3.78 -5.57 -7.74
N TYR A 70 4.89 -6.30 -7.66
CA TYR A 70 5.55 -6.54 -6.39
C TYR A 70 7.07 -6.50 -6.50
N THR A 71 7.67 -5.49 -5.87
CA THR A 71 9.11 -5.44 -5.65
C THR A 71 9.44 -6.11 -4.31
N PRO A 72 10.43 -7.02 -4.24
CA PRO A 72 10.81 -7.66 -2.99
C PRO A 72 11.10 -6.64 -1.88
N LYS A 73 10.54 -6.88 -0.70
CA LYS A 73 10.63 -5.98 0.44
C LYS A 73 12.07 -5.61 0.80
N SER A 74 13.01 -6.56 0.70
CA SER A 74 14.42 -6.32 0.98
C SER A 74 15.05 -5.27 0.06
N ILE A 75 14.66 -5.26 -1.22
CA ILE A 75 15.15 -4.28 -2.21
C ILE A 75 14.54 -2.90 -1.89
N VAL A 76 13.23 -2.86 -1.65
CA VAL A 76 12.53 -1.61 -1.31
C VAL A 76 13.11 -1.00 -0.04
N THR A 77 13.30 -1.80 1.02
CA THR A 77 13.88 -1.33 2.28
C THR A 77 15.28 -0.79 2.08
N LEU A 78 16.15 -1.51 1.34
CA LEU A 78 17.51 -1.04 1.06
C LEU A 78 17.52 0.32 0.37
N ILE A 79 16.68 0.51 -0.64
CA ILE A 79 16.61 1.79 -1.38
C ILE A 79 16.09 2.90 -0.48
N VAL A 80 15.06 2.66 0.32
CA VAL A 80 14.50 3.64 1.24
C VAL A 80 15.52 4.04 2.32
N GLU A 81 16.27 3.08 2.87
CA GLU A 81 17.36 3.35 3.82
C GLU A 81 18.49 4.21 3.19
N MET A 82 18.75 4.02 1.91
CA MET A 82 19.74 4.85 1.20
C MET A 82 19.21 6.27 0.93
N LEU A 83 17.92 6.42 0.60
CA LEU A 83 17.30 7.70 0.29
C LEU A 83 17.00 8.53 1.53
N GLN A 84 16.75 7.89 2.68
CA GLN A 84 16.45 8.53 3.96
C GLN A 84 15.34 9.61 3.86
N PRO A 85 14.09 9.24 3.51
CA PRO A 85 13.02 10.18 3.26
C PRO A 85 12.44 10.76 4.57
N TYR A 86 13.19 11.63 5.24
CA TYR A 86 12.74 12.25 6.49
C TYR A 86 11.68 13.35 6.28
N ASN A 87 11.67 14.01 5.13
CA ASN A 87 10.71 15.06 4.77
C ASN A 87 10.73 15.34 3.27
N GLY A 88 9.77 16.13 2.78
CA GLY A 88 9.71 16.57 1.40
C GLY A 88 8.84 15.69 0.51
N ARG A 89 9.14 15.65 -0.78
CA ARG A 89 8.37 14.88 -1.76
C ARG A 89 9.04 13.53 -2.01
N VAL A 90 8.25 12.45 -1.91
CA VAL A 90 8.65 11.11 -2.34
C VAL A 90 7.91 10.83 -3.63
N TYR A 91 8.63 10.73 -4.74
CA TYR A 91 8.07 10.47 -6.06
C TYR A 91 8.58 9.13 -6.60
N ASP A 92 7.64 8.30 -7.05
CA ASP A 92 7.93 7.04 -7.73
C ASP A 92 7.25 7.05 -9.11
N PRO A 93 8.03 7.18 -10.21
CA PRO A 93 7.51 7.25 -11.57
C PRO A 93 6.98 5.91 -12.11
N ALA A 94 7.22 4.81 -11.41
CA ALA A 94 6.81 3.46 -11.77
C ALA A 94 6.37 2.69 -10.51
N MET A 95 5.47 3.31 -9.75
CA MET A 95 5.18 2.97 -8.36
C MET A 95 4.69 1.55 -8.09
N GLY A 96 4.23 0.83 -9.12
CA GLY A 96 3.67 -0.49 -8.92
C GLY A 96 2.50 -0.45 -7.93
N SER A 97 2.54 -1.30 -6.93
CA SER A 97 1.56 -1.33 -5.83
C SER A 97 1.84 -0.33 -4.69
N GLY A 98 2.82 0.56 -4.85
CA GLY A 98 3.16 1.59 -3.85
C GLY A 98 4.06 1.11 -2.72
N GLY A 99 4.86 0.08 -2.94
CA GLY A 99 5.73 -0.51 -1.92
C GLY A 99 6.76 0.47 -1.33
N PHE A 100 7.31 1.36 -2.15
CA PHE A 100 8.26 2.39 -1.71
C PHE A 100 7.62 3.39 -0.75
N PHE A 101 6.37 3.77 -0.97
CA PHE A 101 5.66 4.70 -0.09
C PHE A 101 5.37 4.09 1.27
N VAL A 102 4.95 2.82 1.31
CA VAL A 102 4.75 2.06 2.55
C VAL A 102 6.05 1.94 3.33
N SER A 103 7.16 1.65 2.66
CA SER A 103 8.47 1.55 3.30
C SER A 103 8.98 2.91 3.78
N SER A 104 8.70 4.00 3.05
CA SER A 104 9.04 5.36 3.49
C SER A 104 8.27 5.78 4.74
N ASP A 105 6.97 5.45 4.83
CA ASP A 105 6.17 5.69 6.03
C ASP A 105 6.70 4.90 7.25
N ARG A 106 7.07 3.65 7.04
CA ARG A 106 7.71 2.80 8.06
C ARG A 106 9.07 3.33 8.49
N PHE A 107 9.91 3.76 7.55
CA PHE A 107 11.22 4.37 7.83
C PHE A 107 11.09 5.52 8.82
N ILE A 108 10.10 6.40 8.63
CA ILE A 108 9.85 7.52 9.53
C ILE A 108 9.46 7.03 10.94
N GLU A 109 8.66 5.98 11.04
CA GLU A 109 8.27 5.41 12.34
C GLU A 109 9.44 4.76 13.06
N GLU A 110 10.25 3.99 12.35
CA GLU A 110 11.40 3.26 12.90
C GLU A 110 12.52 4.21 13.35
N HIS A 111 12.69 5.34 12.66
CA HIS A 111 13.69 6.37 12.99
C HIS A 111 13.11 7.53 13.82
N ALA A 112 11.90 7.35 14.35
CA ALA A 112 11.27 8.34 15.23
C ALA A 112 12.10 8.53 16.51
N GLY A 113 12.51 9.78 16.77
CA GLY A 113 13.36 10.12 17.91
C GLY A 113 14.86 10.18 17.59
N GLU A 114 15.29 9.70 16.44
CA GLU A 114 16.62 10.01 15.93
C GLU A 114 16.70 11.49 15.51
N LYS A 115 17.80 12.16 15.81
CA LYS A 115 18.03 13.57 15.44
C LYS A 115 16.94 14.57 15.91
N ASN A 116 16.23 14.29 17.00
CA ASN A 116 15.12 15.11 17.51
C ASN A 116 13.89 15.22 16.58
N TYR A 117 13.67 14.29 15.69
CA TYR A 117 12.51 14.27 14.81
C TYR A 117 11.27 13.68 15.49
N ASN A 118 10.14 14.33 15.27
CA ASN A 118 8.83 13.85 15.66
C ASN A 118 8.17 13.12 14.46
N ALA A 119 7.94 11.83 14.57
CA ALA A 119 7.37 11.02 13.49
C ALA A 119 6.01 11.57 12.98
N ALA A 120 5.15 12.07 13.88
CA ALA A 120 3.86 12.62 13.50
C ALA A 120 4.01 13.93 12.69
N GLU A 121 5.04 14.72 12.95
CA GLU A 121 5.34 15.93 12.19
C GLU A 121 5.97 15.58 10.85
N GLN A 122 6.88 14.62 10.82
CA GLN A 122 7.52 14.16 9.59
C GLN A 122 6.50 13.54 8.61
N LYS A 123 5.56 12.72 9.08
CA LYS A 123 4.49 12.18 8.26
C LYS A 123 3.61 13.25 7.62
N ARG A 124 3.41 14.39 8.28
CA ARG A 124 2.70 15.54 7.70
C ARG A 124 3.55 16.33 6.69
N ASN A 125 4.86 16.24 6.80
CA ASN A 125 5.81 16.94 5.95
C ASN A 125 6.25 16.13 4.73
N ILE A 126 5.83 14.86 4.63
CA ILE A 126 6.03 14.04 3.44
C ILE A 126 4.78 14.10 2.55
N SER A 127 5.03 14.37 1.28
CA SER A 127 4.02 14.30 0.23
C SER A 127 4.38 13.17 -0.73
N VAL A 128 3.44 12.25 -0.92
CA VAL A 128 3.62 11.06 -1.76
C VAL A 128 3.03 11.31 -3.14
N TYR A 129 3.86 11.15 -4.16
CA TYR A 129 3.51 11.27 -5.56
C TYR A 129 3.89 9.99 -6.30
N GLY A 130 3.01 9.48 -7.12
CA GLY A 130 3.30 8.26 -7.87
C GLY A 130 2.62 8.22 -9.21
N GLN A 131 3.21 7.45 -10.11
CA GLN A 131 2.65 7.21 -11.43
C GLN A 131 2.76 5.73 -11.80
N GLU A 132 1.74 5.21 -12.47
CA GLU A 132 1.65 3.81 -12.90
C GLU A 132 0.84 3.72 -14.19
N SER A 133 1.36 3.00 -15.16
CA SER A 133 0.70 2.83 -16.48
C SER A 133 -0.45 1.82 -16.46
N ASN A 134 -0.33 0.76 -15.66
CA ASN A 134 -1.36 -0.27 -15.56
C ASN A 134 -2.54 0.20 -14.70
N PRO A 135 -3.78 0.23 -15.23
CA PRO A 135 -4.94 0.73 -14.50
C PRO A 135 -5.31 -0.11 -13.26
N THR A 136 -5.03 -1.41 -13.28
CA THR A 136 -5.31 -2.30 -12.14
C THR A 136 -4.30 -2.04 -11.04
N THR A 137 -3.03 -1.96 -11.37
CA THR A 137 -1.93 -1.70 -10.43
C THR A 137 -2.07 -0.31 -9.81
N TRP A 138 -2.44 0.71 -10.60
CA TRP A 138 -2.73 2.05 -10.10
C TRP A 138 -3.83 2.06 -9.03
N LYS A 139 -4.91 1.29 -9.24
CA LYS A 139 -5.99 1.13 -8.26
C LYS A 139 -5.53 0.39 -7.01
N LEU A 140 -4.71 -0.65 -7.19
CA LEU A 140 -4.13 -1.40 -6.07
C LEU A 140 -3.25 -0.50 -5.21
N ALA A 141 -2.41 0.35 -5.81
CA ALA A 141 -1.60 1.32 -5.08
C ALA A 141 -2.48 2.29 -4.27
N ALA A 142 -3.53 2.84 -4.89
CA ALA A 142 -4.46 3.73 -4.20
C ALA A 142 -5.15 3.06 -3.00
N MET A 143 -5.56 1.79 -3.15
CA MET A 143 -6.10 1.00 -2.04
C MET A 143 -5.07 0.77 -0.94
N ASN A 144 -3.82 0.48 -1.30
CA ASN A 144 -2.73 0.27 -0.36
C ASN A 144 -2.52 1.51 0.52
N MET A 145 -2.42 2.69 -0.09
CA MET A 145 -2.28 3.95 0.64
C MET A 145 -3.49 4.24 1.53
N ALA A 146 -4.70 4.11 0.99
CA ALA A 146 -5.94 4.35 1.72
C ALA A 146 -6.08 3.43 2.95
N SER A 147 -5.72 2.14 2.82
CA SER A 147 -5.80 1.17 3.93
C SER A 147 -4.84 1.51 5.09
N ARG A 148 -3.77 2.24 4.82
CA ARG A 148 -2.75 2.67 5.79
C ARG A 148 -2.96 4.11 6.27
N GLY A 149 -3.87 4.84 5.64
CA GLY A 149 -4.11 6.26 5.92
C GLY A 149 -2.95 7.15 5.49
N ILE A 150 -2.26 6.76 4.42
CA ILE A 150 -1.20 7.56 3.78
C ILE A 150 -1.87 8.45 2.74
N ASP A 151 -1.68 9.76 2.85
CA ASP A 151 -2.12 10.71 1.84
C ASP A 151 -1.23 10.61 0.60
N PHE A 152 -1.85 10.65 -0.58
CA PHE A 152 -1.14 10.44 -1.84
C PHE A 152 -1.72 11.25 -3.00
N ASN A 153 -0.88 11.51 -4.00
CA ASN A 153 -1.27 12.04 -5.29
C ASN A 153 -0.72 11.12 -6.39
N PHE A 154 -1.60 10.39 -7.06
CA PHE A 154 -1.25 9.48 -8.16
C PHE A 154 -1.72 10.00 -9.52
N GLY A 155 -1.90 11.33 -9.63
CA GLY A 155 -2.44 11.95 -10.82
C GLY A 155 -3.95 11.73 -10.99
N SER A 156 -4.48 12.21 -12.09
CA SER A 156 -5.91 12.11 -12.42
C SER A 156 -6.32 10.74 -12.97
N LYS A 157 -5.36 9.97 -13.48
CA LYS A 157 -5.52 8.66 -14.12
C LYS A 157 -4.23 7.87 -14.09
N ASN A 158 -4.30 6.58 -14.42
CA ASN A 158 -3.11 5.81 -14.74
C ASN A 158 -2.48 6.33 -16.05
N ALA A 159 -1.16 6.44 -16.07
CA ALA A 159 -0.45 6.94 -17.25
C ALA A 159 1.00 6.42 -17.29
N ASP A 160 1.55 6.31 -18.49
CA ASP A 160 2.97 6.08 -18.71
C ASP A 160 3.73 7.38 -18.46
N THR A 161 4.66 7.35 -17.54
CA THR A 161 5.42 8.53 -17.08
C THR A 161 6.22 9.20 -18.20
N LEU A 162 6.69 8.42 -19.16
CA LEU A 162 7.48 8.95 -20.28
C LEU A 162 6.62 9.59 -21.37
N LEU A 163 5.34 9.22 -21.45
CA LEU A 163 4.42 9.67 -22.49
C LEU A 163 3.41 10.70 -21.98
N ASP A 164 3.03 10.61 -20.73
CA ASP A 164 1.98 11.45 -20.13
C ASP A 164 2.30 11.67 -18.64
N ASP A 165 3.23 12.59 -18.37
CA ASP A 165 3.63 12.95 -17.02
C ASP A 165 2.47 13.64 -16.28
N GLN A 166 2.02 13.04 -15.18
CA GLN A 166 0.94 13.56 -14.35
C GLN A 166 1.46 14.48 -13.24
N HIS A 167 2.79 14.63 -13.12
CA HIS A 167 3.48 15.40 -12.07
C HIS A 167 4.63 16.22 -12.66
N PRO A 168 4.36 17.16 -13.59
CA PRO A 168 5.39 17.84 -14.39
C PRO A 168 6.29 18.81 -13.60
N ASP A 169 6.14 18.96 -12.26
CA ASP A 169 6.96 19.85 -11.39
C ASP A 169 7.16 19.26 -9.98
#